data_24c18e3a02387630cb062afa8fe1b58b
#
_entry.id   24c18e3a02387630cb062afa8fe1b58b
#
_cell.length_a   1.000
_cell.length_b   1.000
_cell.length_c   1.000
_cell.angle_alpha   90.00
_cell.angle_beta   90.00
_cell.angle_gamma   90.00
#
_symmetry.space_group_name_H-M   'P 1'
#
loop_
_entity.id
_entity.type
_entity.pdbx_description
1 polymer ?
#
loop_
_entity_poly.entity_id
_entity_poly.type
_entity_poly.pdbx_seq_one_letter_code
_entity_poly.pdbx_strand_id
1 'polypeptide(L)'
;MLTTDTKFGIVIAGHGSRDPDAVREFEALVKLVQQRAPEHVIHHGYLEFSSPTISEAIEQNIVAGMTQIAVVPGVLLAARHAKNDMPSELLAMASKYPKIDFHFGAPLNLHPQLLQLAQERIIEAESTSQQTIRRDDTCLVLVGRGTTDPDANGEVSKLARMLEEGMGFGGVYVCYSGTAKPLVADGLRAAAMLGFARIIVLPFFLFDGVLVKRIYAAADALREREPALEVLSAGYFGAHPYVADVMIERAREAIEGRAAMNCTLCKYRVQIVGFEAQVGEPQQAHHMQVSGLLEKVGLLEKESLMSNVDNNSASKVAFAAYLPHPIEAESFRIIAAGRDWSSFPPEQLTALQRLVHTSGDFEAVNDLYFSAGAIENGIRALLRCRRVAVDVTMVQSGLKRALIEQLGIETWCGVHDKETYLMAEAHGITRSAAGIRRAWEKFGNDIILAIGDAPTAIMEATRLIREHSWRPQLVIGLPVGFVGTRECKDELKRCLQVPRITNSGTRGGSPWAATIVNALMIDAVNQLATLDTSLEQDGANRI
;
A
#
# COMPACT_ATOMS: atom_id res chain seq x y z
N MET A 1 26.41 -8.56 -33.01
CA MET A 1 26.75 -9.68 -32.13
C MET A 1 27.64 -9.13 -31.03
N LEU A 2 27.06 -8.84 -29.88
CA LEU A 2 27.82 -8.50 -28.66
C LEU A 2 28.42 -9.82 -28.17
N THR A 3 29.71 -9.83 -27.93
CA THR A 3 30.42 -10.99 -27.40
C THR A 3 29.89 -11.34 -26.01
N THR A 4 29.64 -12.58 -25.72
CA THR A 4 29.03 -13.18 -24.52
C THR A 4 29.83 -12.98 -23.22
N ASP A 5 30.80 -12.04 -23.19
CA ASP A 5 31.78 -11.89 -22.10
C ASP A 5 31.83 -10.47 -21.48
N THR A 6 30.83 -9.63 -21.71
CA THR A 6 30.88 -8.26 -21.15
C THR A 6 30.37 -8.30 -19.70
N LYS A 7 31.25 -7.94 -18.76
CA LYS A 7 30.90 -7.78 -17.34
C LYS A 7 29.97 -6.59 -17.17
N PHE A 8 28.82 -6.79 -16.56
CA PHE A 8 27.85 -5.75 -16.21
C PHE A 8 27.35 -5.91 -14.78
N GLY A 9 26.73 -4.86 -14.26
CA GLY A 9 26.12 -4.85 -12.94
C GLY A 9 24.71 -5.45 -12.98
N ILE A 10 24.35 -6.22 -11.97
CA ILE A 10 22.99 -6.73 -11.77
C ILE A 10 22.47 -6.22 -10.44
N VAL A 11 21.27 -5.65 -10.45
CA VAL A 11 20.53 -5.30 -9.24
C VAL A 11 19.24 -6.12 -9.20
N ILE A 12 19.11 -6.99 -8.21
CA ILE A 12 17.88 -7.74 -7.98
C ILE A 12 16.95 -6.89 -7.12
N ALA A 13 15.86 -6.42 -7.72
CA ALA A 13 14.91 -5.51 -7.10
C ALA A 13 13.79 -6.29 -6.42
N GLY A 14 13.86 -6.44 -5.10
CA GLY A 14 12.84 -7.06 -4.27
C GLY A 14 11.73 -6.09 -3.85
N HIS A 15 10.57 -6.63 -3.46
CA HIS A 15 9.51 -5.81 -2.85
C HIS A 15 9.90 -5.34 -1.44
N GLY A 16 10.58 -6.20 -0.69
CA GLY A 16 10.79 -6.06 0.75
C GLY A 16 9.66 -6.66 1.59
N SER A 17 9.95 -6.92 2.85
CA SER A 17 9.00 -7.55 3.76
C SER A 17 9.25 -7.12 5.21
N ARG A 18 8.19 -7.05 6.01
CA ARG A 18 8.28 -6.94 7.47
C ARG A 18 8.54 -8.29 8.15
N ASP A 19 8.39 -9.39 7.41
CA ASP A 19 8.70 -10.73 7.89
C ASP A 19 10.19 -11.02 7.67
N PRO A 20 10.99 -11.22 8.74
CA PRO A 20 12.42 -11.49 8.61
C PRO A 20 12.75 -12.79 7.86
N ASP A 21 11.83 -13.78 7.87
CA ASP A 21 12.02 -15.04 7.16
C ASP A 21 12.02 -14.81 5.65
N ALA A 22 11.06 -14.02 5.15
CA ALA A 22 10.99 -13.65 3.74
C ALA A 22 12.23 -12.86 3.27
N VAL A 23 12.77 -11.97 4.12
CA VAL A 23 14.01 -11.23 3.82
C VAL A 23 15.19 -12.20 3.72
N ARG A 24 15.35 -13.12 4.69
CA ARG A 24 16.44 -14.12 4.67
C ARG A 24 16.38 -15.03 3.44
N GLU A 25 15.19 -15.45 3.01
CA GLU A 25 15.03 -16.27 1.81
C GLU A 25 15.39 -15.50 0.53
N PHE A 26 15.00 -14.22 0.45
CA PHE A 26 15.38 -13.36 -0.67
C PHE A 26 16.91 -13.20 -0.73
N GLU A 27 17.57 -12.92 0.40
CA GLU A 27 19.01 -12.80 0.47
C GLU A 27 19.72 -14.14 0.15
N ALA A 28 19.14 -15.28 0.54
CA ALA A 28 19.65 -16.59 0.18
C ALA A 28 19.59 -16.80 -1.34
N LEU A 29 18.50 -16.37 -1.98
CA LEU A 29 18.39 -16.40 -3.45
C LEU A 29 19.42 -15.49 -4.11
N VAL A 30 19.64 -14.28 -3.59
CA VAL A 30 20.68 -13.37 -4.12
C VAL A 30 22.07 -13.99 -4.03
N LYS A 31 22.41 -14.62 -2.89
CA LYS A 31 23.68 -15.36 -2.75
C LYS A 31 23.81 -16.47 -3.76
N LEU A 32 22.72 -17.18 -4.05
CA LEU A 32 22.72 -18.23 -5.07
C LEU A 32 22.95 -17.65 -6.48
N VAL A 33 22.35 -16.50 -6.81
CA VAL A 33 22.61 -15.79 -8.07
C VAL A 33 24.08 -15.37 -8.17
N GLN A 34 24.66 -14.82 -7.09
CA GLN A 34 26.09 -14.44 -7.03
C GLN A 34 27.03 -15.64 -7.25
N GLN A 35 26.69 -16.80 -6.68
CA GLN A 35 27.48 -18.03 -6.86
C GLN A 35 27.41 -18.57 -8.29
N ARG A 36 26.27 -18.36 -8.99
CA ARG A 36 26.04 -18.91 -10.35
C ARG A 36 26.49 -17.98 -11.47
N ALA A 37 26.69 -16.69 -11.16
CA ALA A 37 27.20 -15.68 -12.10
C ALA A 37 28.32 -14.82 -11.46
N PRO A 38 29.43 -15.44 -11.04
CA PRO A 38 30.52 -14.77 -10.33
C PRO A 38 31.27 -13.74 -11.18
N GLU A 39 31.08 -13.76 -12.50
CA GLU A 39 31.65 -12.78 -13.44
C GLU A 39 31.01 -11.41 -13.35
N HIS A 40 29.77 -11.33 -12.85
CA HIS A 40 29.01 -10.09 -12.73
C HIS A 40 29.13 -9.47 -11.31
N VAL A 41 28.87 -8.17 -11.21
CA VAL A 41 28.73 -7.48 -9.92
C VAL A 41 27.25 -7.47 -9.55
N ILE A 42 26.87 -8.21 -8.51
CA ILE A 42 25.47 -8.46 -8.17
C ILE A 42 25.17 -7.89 -6.79
N HIS A 43 24.25 -6.94 -6.73
CA HIS A 43 23.67 -6.42 -5.50
C HIS A 43 22.16 -6.61 -5.51
N HIS A 44 21.53 -6.41 -4.37
CA HIS A 44 20.08 -6.41 -4.27
C HIS A 44 19.59 -5.18 -3.52
N GLY A 45 18.36 -4.78 -3.78
CA GLY A 45 17.70 -3.70 -3.06
C GLY A 45 16.20 -3.94 -2.99
N TYR A 46 15.58 -3.31 -2.01
CA TYR A 46 14.17 -3.44 -1.75
C TYR A 46 13.43 -2.16 -2.13
N LEU A 47 12.16 -2.33 -2.56
CA LEU A 47 11.29 -1.21 -2.84
C LEU A 47 10.79 -0.56 -1.54
N GLU A 48 10.48 -1.39 -0.52
CA GLU A 48 9.95 -0.94 0.76
C GLU A 48 10.27 -1.93 1.90
N PHE A 49 10.09 -1.51 3.16
CA PHE A 49 10.15 -2.32 4.40
C PHE A 49 11.52 -2.91 4.77
N SER A 50 12.49 -2.92 3.89
CA SER A 50 13.80 -3.55 4.12
C SER A 50 14.94 -2.75 3.49
N SER A 51 16.18 -2.94 3.94
CA SER A 51 17.40 -2.33 3.40
C SER A 51 18.33 -3.41 2.82
N PRO A 52 19.19 -3.01 1.84
CA PRO A 52 19.30 -1.70 1.22
C PRO A 52 18.13 -1.40 0.27
N THR A 53 17.92 -0.13 -0.08
CA THR A 53 16.97 0.27 -1.12
C THR A 53 17.49 -0.07 -2.52
N ILE A 54 16.59 -0.09 -3.52
CA ILE A 54 16.99 -0.31 -4.93
C ILE A 54 18.01 0.75 -5.37
N SER A 55 17.80 2.01 -5.00
CA SER A 55 18.72 3.10 -5.32
C SER A 55 20.10 2.92 -4.69
N GLU A 56 20.19 2.48 -3.43
CA GLU A 56 21.46 2.16 -2.76
C GLU A 56 22.17 0.99 -3.43
N ALA A 57 21.46 -0.06 -3.82
CA ALA A 57 22.03 -1.20 -4.55
C ALA A 57 22.56 -0.80 -5.94
N ILE A 58 21.90 0.13 -6.62
CA ILE A 58 22.40 0.71 -7.87
C ILE A 58 23.69 1.49 -7.61
N GLU A 59 23.73 2.34 -6.58
CA GLU A 59 24.93 3.10 -6.21
C GLU A 59 26.11 2.19 -5.86
N GLN A 60 25.88 1.08 -5.18
CA GLN A 60 26.93 0.07 -4.91
C GLN A 60 27.52 -0.51 -6.21
N ASN A 61 26.69 -0.77 -7.24
CA ASN A 61 27.17 -1.19 -8.56
C ASN A 61 28.00 -0.10 -9.24
N ILE A 62 27.59 1.18 -9.15
CA ILE A 62 28.34 2.31 -9.72
C ILE A 62 29.69 2.47 -9.01
N VAL A 63 29.73 2.38 -7.68
CA VAL A 63 30.97 2.43 -6.89
C VAL A 63 31.90 1.26 -7.24
N ALA A 64 31.35 0.09 -7.56
CA ALA A 64 32.12 -1.06 -8.06
C ALA A 64 32.60 -0.91 -9.53
N GLY A 65 32.37 0.26 -10.15
CA GLY A 65 32.87 0.61 -11.48
C GLY A 65 31.99 0.12 -12.63
N MET A 66 30.75 -0.27 -12.37
CA MET A 66 29.83 -0.70 -13.44
C MET A 66 29.24 0.49 -14.17
N THR A 67 29.36 0.49 -15.49
CA THR A 67 28.79 1.53 -16.38
C THR A 67 27.55 1.06 -17.12
N GLN A 68 27.25 -0.24 -17.05
CA GLN A 68 26.06 -0.86 -17.60
C GLN A 68 25.42 -1.71 -16.49
N ILE A 69 24.16 -1.46 -16.17
CA ILE A 69 23.47 -2.05 -15.01
C ILE A 69 22.09 -2.55 -15.43
N ALA A 70 21.84 -3.85 -15.23
CA ALA A 70 20.52 -4.46 -15.35
C ALA A 70 19.81 -4.49 -14.00
N VAL A 71 18.61 -3.92 -13.92
CA VAL A 71 17.75 -4.02 -12.74
C VAL A 71 16.66 -5.05 -13.03
N VAL A 72 16.68 -6.17 -12.31
CA VAL A 72 15.78 -7.31 -12.50
C VAL A 72 14.74 -7.35 -11.39
N PRO A 73 13.44 -7.26 -11.68
CA PRO A 73 12.39 -7.44 -10.69
C PRO A 73 12.41 -8.84 -10.08
N GLY A 74 12.65 -8.93 -8.77
CA GLY A 74 12.62 -10.17 -8.00
C GLY A 74 11.18 -10.59 -7.66
N VAL A 75 10.30 -10.62 -8.64
CA VAL A 75 8.88 -10.99 -8.50
C VAL A 75 8.47 -11.96 -9.60
N LEU A 76 7.48 -12.82 -9.31
CA LEU A 76 7.02 -13.82 -10.28
C LEU A 76 6.33 -13.18 -11.48
N LEU A 77 5.39 -12.26 -11.27
CA LEU A 77 4.52 -11.72 -12.31
C LEU A 77 4.54 -10.20 -12.34
N ALA A 78 4.36 -9.64 -13.54
CA ALA A 78 4.30 -8.22 -13.76
C ALA A 78 2.96 -7.63 -13.29
N ALA A 79 2.96 -7.07 -12.09
CA ALA A 79 1.87 -6.23 -11.58
C ALA A 79 2.39 -4.82 -11.31
N ARG A 80 1.63 -4.00 -10.59
CA ARG A 80 1.91 -2.59 -10.33
C ARG A 80 3.38 -2.29 -10.00
N HIS A 81 3.99 -3.02 -9.07
CA HIS A 81 5.38 -2.74 -8.65
C HIS A 81 6.38 -2.90 -9.79
N ALA A 82 6.29 -3.97 -10.57
CA ALA A 82 7.17 -4.19 -11.72
C ALA A 82 6.82 -3.32 -12.93
N LYS A 83 5.54 -2.92 -13.09
CA LYS A 83 5.09 -2.09 -14.23
C LYS A 83 5.22 -0.58 -13.96
N ASN A 84 5.26 -0.15 -12.69
CA ASN A 84 5.22 1.27 -12.31
C ASN A 84 6.33 1.64 -11.32
N ASP A 85 6.35 1.06 -10.12
CA ASP A 85 7.15 1.58 -9.02
C ASP A 85 8.65 1.37 -9.23
N MET A 86 9.09 0.15 -9.56
CA MET A 86 10.51 -0.14 -9.83
C MET A 86 11.05 0.59 -11.07
N PRO A 87 10.32 0.70 -12.20
CA PRO A 87 10.75 1.55 -13.32
C PRO A 87 10.91 3.02 -12.93
N SER A 88 10.08 3.56 -12.05
CA SER A 88 10.19 4.96 -11.59
C SER A 88 11.47 5.20 -10.79
N GLU A 89 11.84 4.25 -9.91
CA GLU A 89 13.13 4.29 -9.20
C GLU A 89 14.31 4.33 -10.18
N LEU A 90 14.26 3.45 -11.19
CA LEU A 90 15.33 3.39 -12.20
C LEU A 90 15.43 4.68 -13.02
N LEU A 91 14.30 5.28 -13.40
CA LEU A 91 14.27 6.56 -14.14
C LEU A 91 14.86 7.70 -13.30
N ALA A 92 14.61 7.73 -11.98
CA ALA A 92 15.21 8.69 -11.07
C ALA A 92 16.74 8.53 -11.03
N MET A 93 17.22 7.28 -10.95
CA MET A 93 18.64 6.98 -10.97
C MET A 93 19.30 7.31 -12.32
N ALA A 94 18.63 7.05 -13.45
CA ALA A 94 19.11 7.42 -14.77
C ALA A 94 19.26 8.94 -14.92
N SER A 95 18.35 9.71 -14.35
CA SER A 95 18.47 11.19 -14.32
C SER A 95 19.64 11.66 -13.45
N LYS A 96 19.93 10.98 -12.34
CA LYS A 96 21.03 11.30 -11.42
C LYS A 96 22.40 10.91 -12.00
N TYR A 97 22.47 9.80 -12.75
CA TYR A 97 23.72 9.24 -13.30
C TYR A 97 23.65 9.09 -14.83
N PRO A 98 23.67 10.18 -15.62
CA PRO A 98 23.44 10.16 -17.07
C PRO A 98 24.52 9.44 -17.88
N LYS A 99 25.65 9.06 -17.26
CA LYS A 99 26.74 8.32 -17.91
C LYS A 99 26.62 6.79 -17.72
N ILE A 100 25.65 6.33 -16.94
CA ILE A 100 25.40 4.93 -16.69
C ILE A 100 24.28 4.46 -17.62
N ASP A 101 24.49 3.35 -18.26
CA ASP A 101 23.52 2.70 -19.13
C ASP A 101 22.65 1.75 -18.29
N PHE A 102 21.40 2.13 -18.08
CA PHE A 102 20.46 1.38 -17.26
C PHE A 102 19.49 0.57 -18.11
N HIS A 103 19.32 -0.70 -17.72
CA HIS A 103 18.41 -1.63 -18.36
C HIS A 103 17.43 -2.19 -17.35
N PHE A 104 16.14 -2.21 -17.67
CA PHE A 104 15.11 -2.80 -16.81
C PHE A 104 14.71 -4.18 -17.35
N GLY A 105 14.92 -5.21 -16.54
CA GLY A 105 14.58 -6.58 -16.87
C GLY A 105 13.08 -6.88 -16.74
N ALA A 106 12.64 -7.94 -17.42
CA ALA A 106 11.33 -8.51 -17.18
C ALA A 106 11.29 -9.20 -15.79
N PRO A 107 10.13 -9.30 -15.12
CA PRO A 107 9.95 -10.21 -14.00
C PRO A 107 10.13 -11.66 -14.46
N LEU A 108 10.13 -12.59 -13.51
CA LEU A 108 10.39 -14.02 -13.83
C LEU A 108 9.37 -14.58 -14.83
N ASN A 109 8.10 -14.21 -14.73
CA ASN A 109 6.98 -14.63 -15.57
C ASN A 109 6.84 -16.16 -15.64
N LEU A 110 6.13 -16.67 -16.65
CA LEU A 110 6.10 -18.09 -16.96
C LEU A 110 7.38 -18.44 -17.74
N HIS A 111 8.25 -19.21 -17.11
CA HIS A 111 9.52 -19.64 -17.67
C HIS A 111 9.60 -21.17 -17.63
N PRO A 112 10.20 -21.86 -18.62
CA PRO A 112 10.28 -23.31 -18.61
C PRO A 112 10.88 -23.91 -17.33
N GLN A 113 11.93 -23.30 -16.77
CA GLN A 113 12.53 -23.75 -15.51
C GLN A 113 11.60 -23.55 -14.31
N LEU A 114 10.73 -22.52 -14.31
CA LEU A 114 9.74 -22.33 -13.25
C LEU A 114 8.56 -23.30 -13.37
N LEU A 115 8.18 -23.68 -14.60
CA LEU A 115 7.24 -24.78 -14.83
C LEU A 115 7.80 -26.11 -14.32
N GLN A 116 9.08 -26.38 -14.60
CA GLN A 116 9.77 -27.56 -14.08
C GLN A 116 9.83 -27.53 -12.55
N LEU A 117 10.14 -26.40 -11.93
CA LEU A 117 10.13 -26.27 -10.47
C LEU A 117 8.74 -26.53 -9.88
N ALA A 118 7.68 -26.00 -10.51
CA ALA A 118 6.30 -26.27 -10.09
C ALA A 118 5.98 -27.77 -10.17
N GLN A 119 6.42 -28.45 -11.23
CA GLN A 119 6.30 -29.91 -11.38
C GLN A 119 7.05 -30.65 -10.27
N GLU A 120 8.28 -30.26 -9.95
CA GLU A 120 9.08 -30.86 -8.88
C GLU A 120 8.37 -30.72 -7.53
N ARG A 121 7.84 -29.52 -7.19
CA ARG A 121 7.07 -29.29 -5.95
C ARG A 121 5.82 -30.17 -5.85
N ILE A 122 5.13 -30.39 -6.96
CA ILE A 122 3.99 -31.29 -7.02
C ILE A 122 4.41 -32.73 -6.77
N ILE A 123 5.47 -33.22 -7.45
CA ILE A 123 6.00 -34.58 -7.29
C ILE A 123 6.49 -34.80 -5.86
N GLU A 124 7.17 -33.83 -5.26
CA GLU A 124 7.57 -33.87 -3.85
C GLU A 124 6.35 -34.08 -2.95
N ALA A 125 5.27 -33.32 -3.16
CA ALA A 125 4.03 -33.48 -2.38
C ALA A 125 3.38 -34.85 -2.62
N GLU A 126 3.31 -35.32 -3.85
CA GLU A 126 2.80 -36.66 -4.19
C GLU A 126 3.59 -37.77 -3.46
N SER A 127 4.91 -37.61 -3.32
CA SER A 127 5.78 -38.59 -2.66
C SER A 127 5.51 -38.74 -1.15
N THR A 128 4.83 -37.77 -0.53
CA THR A 128 4.44 -37.85 0.91
C THR A 128 3.18 -38.68 1.14
N SER A 129 2.44 -38.99 0.06
CA SER A 129 1.19 -39.73 0.13
C SER A 129 1.42 -41.21 0.45
N GLN A 130 0.54 -41.78 1.28
CA GLN A 130 0.46 -43.21 1.52
C GLN A 130 -0.57 -43.90 0.59
N GLN A 131 -1.30 -43.12 -0.23
CA GLN A 131 -2.34 -43.62 -1.11
C GLN A 131 -1.87 -43.61 -2.56
N THR A 132 -2.27 -44.61 -3.33
CA THR A 132 -2.04 -44.68 -4.76
C THR A 132 -3.25 -44.08 -5.50
N ILE A 133 -3.28 -42.75 -5.63
CA ILE A 133 -4.31 -42.03 -6.37
C ILE A 133 -3.71 -41.52 -7.67
N ARG A 134 -4.43 -41.72 -8.78
CA ARG A 134 -3.98 -41.28 -10.10
C ARG A 134 -4.16 -39.77 -10.25
N ARG A 135 -3.41 -39.14 -11.14
CA ARG A 135 -3.53 -37.70 -11.42
C ARG A 135 -4.85 -37.34 -12.08
N ASP A 136 -5.46 -38.24 -12.86
CA ASP A 136 -6.80 -38.02 -13.41
C ASP A 136 -7.92 -38.04 -12.35
N ASP A 137 -7.66 -38.59 -11.15
CA ASP A 137 -8.50 -38.50 -9.96
C ASP A 137 -8.04 -37.40 -8.99
N THR A 138 -7.14 -36.52 -9.42
CA THR A 138 -6.55 -35.46 -8.59
C THR A 138 -6.89 -34.08 -9.16
N CYS A 139 -7.33 -33.15 -8.31
CA CYS A 139 -7.48 -31.73 -8.62
C CYS A 139 -6.24 -30.97 -8.14
N LEU A 140 -5.56 -30.25 -9.05
CA LEU A 140 -4.53 -29.30 -8.68
C LEU A 140 -5.17 -27.96 -8.31
N VAL A 141 -4.96 -27.46 -7.09
CA VAL A 141 -5.36 -26.11 -6.67
C VAL A 141 -4.13 -25.20 -6.70
N LEU A 142 -4.06 -24.37 -7.75
CA LEU A 142 -2.99 -23.39 -7.91
C LEU A 142 -3.37 -22.09 -7.20
N VAL A 143 -2.54 -21.67 -6.25
CA VAL A 143 -2.79 -20.47 -5.45
C VAL A 143 -1.85 -19.35 -5.82
N GLY A 144 -2.36 -18.35 -6.56
CA GLY A 144 -1.63 -17.10 -6.84
C GLY A 144 -1.73 -16.08 -5.70
N ARG A 145 -0.88 -15.06 -5.73
CA ARG A 145 -0.99 -13.92 -4.79
C ARG A 145 -2.31 -13.16 -4.99
N GLY A 146 -2.70 -12.98 -6.23
CA GLY A 146 -3.82 -12.10 -6.61
C GLY A 146 -3.43 -10.62 -6.60
N THR A 147 -3.89 -9.91 -7.60
CA THR A 147 -3.60 -8.49 -7.82
C THR A 147 -4.77 -7.80 -8.51
N THR A 148 -4.76 -6.46 -8.54
CA THR A 148 -5.69 -5.66 -9.35
C THR A 148 -5.26 -5.59 -10.83
N ASP A 149 -4.19 -6.26 -11.23
CA ASP A 149 -3.74 -6.34 -12.62
C ASP A 149 -4.26 -7.64 -13.25
N PRO A 150 -5.20 -7.57 -14.23
CA PRO A 150 -5.82 -8.74 -14.83
C PRO A 150 -4.84 -9.59 -15.65
N ASP A 151 -3.80 -8.97 -16.22
CA ASP A 151 -2.76 -9.66 -16.97
C ASP A 151 -1.98 -10.63 -16.08
N ALA A 152 -1.52 -10.14 -14.90
CA ALA A 152 -0.84 -10.98 -13.93
C ALA A 152 -1.72 -12.13 -13.38
N ASN A 153 -3.03 -11.88 -13.15
CA ASN A 153 -3.96 -12.93 -12.76
C ASN A 153 -4.20 -13.93 -13.90
N GLY A 154 -4.23 -13.46 -15.15
CA GLY A 154 -4.34 -14.29 -16.36
C GLY A 154 -3.14 -15.25 -16.52
N GLU A 155 -1.92 -14.80 -16.20
CA GLU A 155 -0.72 -15.66 -16.23
C GLU A 155 -0.80 -16.83 -15.22
N VAL A 156 -1.44 -16.62 -14.04
CA VAL A 156 -1.69 -17.73 -13.09
C VAL A 156 -2.64 -18.76 -13.71
N SER A 157 -3.68 -18.33 -14.39
CA SER A 157 -4.64 -19.23 -15.05
C SER A 157 -3.97 -19.99 -16.21
N LYS A 158 -3.08 -19.34 -16.94
CA LYS A 158 -2.28 -19.97 -18.01
C LYS A 158 -1.34 -21.02 -17.44
N LEU A 159 -0.64 -20.75 -16.35
CA LEU A 159 0.20 -21.71 -15.64
C LEU A 159 -0.60 -22.93 -15.20
N ALA A 160 -1.77 -22.70 -14.61
CA ALA A 160 -2.67 -23.76 -14.16
C ALA A 160 -3.03 -24.70 -15.31
N ARG A 161 -3.43 -24.15 -16.46
CA ARG A 161 -3.75 -24.93 -17.65
C ARG A 161 -2.57 -25.74 -18.19
N MET A 162 -1.37 -25.14 -18.22
CA MET A 162 -0.17 -25.82 -18.66
C MET A 162 0.22 -26.99 -17.73
N LEU A 163 0.06 -26.83 -16.42
CA LEU A 163 0.31 -27.92 -15.47
C LEU A 163 -0.76 -29.02 -15.54
N GLU A 164 -2.03 -28.66 -15.71
CA GLU A 164 -3.13 -29.61 -15.88
C GLU A 164 -2.87 -30.53 -17.06
N GLU A 165 -2.65 -29.96 -18.25
CA GLU A 165 -2.41 -30.72 -19.48
C GLU A 165 -1.06 -31.46 -19.47
N GLY A 166 0.00 -30.78 -19.03
CA GLY A 166 1.35 -31.32 -19.03
C GLY A 166 1.59 -32.47 -18.04
N MET A 167 0.86 -32.48 -16.91
CA MET A 167 0.97 -33.48 -15.86
C MET A 167 -0.19 -34.48 -15.83
N GLY A 168 -1.29 -34.23 -16.58
CA GLY A 168 -2.42 -35.15 -16.71
C GLY A 168 -3.33 -35.14 -15.46
N PHE A 169 -3.54 -33.98 -14.84
CA PHE A 169 -4.50 -33.85 -13.75
C PHE A 169 -5.94 -33.96 -14.28
N GLY A 170 -6.85 -34.53 -13.47
CA GLY A 170 -8.26 -34.63 -13.79
C GLY A 170 -8.98 -33.27 -13.75
N GLY A 171 -8.40 -32.29 -13.08
CA GLY A 171 -8.88 -30.92 -13.05
C GLY A 171 -7.90 -29.97 -12.38
N VAL A 172 -8.12 -28.68 -12.63
CA VAL A 172 -7.37 -27.60 -11.98
C VAL A 172 -8.33 -26.54 -11.45
N TYR A 173 -8.01 -25.96 -10.30
CA TYR A 173 -8.73 -24.82 -9.74
C TYR A 173 -7.77 -23.72 -9.36
N VAL A 174 -8.05 -22.50 -9.83
CA VAL A 174 -7.22 -21.32 -9.51
C VAL A 174 -7.89 -20.50 -8.43
N CYS A 175 -7.14 -20.15 -7.39
CA CYS A 175 -7.59 -19.21 -6.37
C CYS A 175 -6.43 -18.30 -5.92
N TYR A 176 -6.74 -17.33 -5.07
CA TYR A 176 -5.82 -16.27 -4.74
C TYR A 176 -5.77 -16.01 -3.23
N SER A 177 -4.58 -15.69 -2.74
CA SER A 177 -4.34 -15.39 -1.32
C SER A 177 -4.56 -13.91 -0.97
N GLY A 178 -4.81 -13.05 -1.97
CA GLY A 178 -4.94 -11.60 -1.82
C GLY A 178 -6.18 -11.01 -2.49
N THR A 179 -6.00 -9.96 -3.27
CA THR A 179 -7.06 -9.07 -3.78
C THR A 179 -8.00 -9.73 -4.79
N ALA A 180 -7.49 -10.65 -5.61
CA ALA A 180 -8.31 -11.33 -6.64
C ALA A 180 -9.17 -12.44 -6.02
N LYS A 181 -10.26 -12.76 -6.69
CA LYS A 181 -11.19 -13.85 -6.30
C LYS A 181 -11.12 -15.00 -7.32
N PRO A 182 -11.48 -16.25 -6.90
CA PRO A 182 -11.89 -16.65 -5.54
C PRO A 182 -10.73 -16.63 -4.55
N LEU A 183 -11.03 -16.38 -3.26
CA LEU A 183 -10.04 -16.48 -2.20
C LEU A 183 -9.73 -17.96 -1.88
N VAL A 184 -8.57 -18.22 -1.24
CA VAL A 184 -8.09 -19.59 -0.95
C VAL A 184 -9.13 -20.48 -0.29
N ALA A 185 -9.78 -20.01 0.77
CA ALA A 185 -10.78 -20.80 1.48
C ALA A 185 -12.01 -21.15 0.62
N ASP A 186 -12.44 -20.22 -0.23
CA ASP A 186 -13.56 -20.43 -1.16
C ASP A 186 -13.12 -21.35 -2.31
N GLY A 187 -11.92 -21.16 -2.84
CA GLY A 187 -11.36 -21.99 -3.89
C GLY A 187 -11.16 -23.44 -3.46
N LEU A 188 -10.62 -23.68 -2.27
CA LEU A 188 -10.45 -25.02 -1.72
C LEU A 188 -11.80 -25.70 -1.48
N ARG A 189 -12.81 -24.98 -0.98
CA ARG A 189 -14.16 -25.48 -0.81
C ARG A 189 -14.78 -25.87 -2.15
N ALA A 190 -14.65 -25.03 -3.16
CA ALA A 190 -15.16 -25.33 -4.51
C ALA A 190 -14.44 -26.53 -5.13
N ALA A 191 -13.14 -26.64 -4.99
CA ALA A 191 -12.35 -27.78 -5.48
C ALA A 191 -12.79 -29.10 -4.78
N ALA A 192 -13.07 -29.09 -3.49
CA ALA A 192 -13.57 -30.27 -2.75
C ALA A 192 -14.93 -30.75 -3.28
N MET A 193 -15.76 -29.85 -3.80
CA MET A 193 -17.07 -30.21 -4.39
C MET A 193 -16.97 -30.83 -5.79
N LEU A 194 -15.81 -30.82 -6.44
CA LEU A 194 -15.61 -31.41 -7.76
C LEU A 194 -15.54 -32.93 -7.76
N GLY A 195 -15.44 -33.57 -6.58
CA GLY A 195 -15.52 -35.02 -6.41
C GLY A 195 -14.24 -35.78 -6.73
N PHE A 196 -13.08 -35.14 -6.79
CA PHE A 196 -11.78 -35.79 -6.91
C PHE A 196 -11.39 -36.50 -5.62
N ALA A 197 -10.62 -37.57 -5.73
CA ALA A 197 -10.11 -38.33 -4.57
C ALA A 197 -8.96 -37.59 -3.85
N ARG A 198 -8.23 -36.72 -4.57
CA ARG A 198 -7.10 -35.93 -4.06
C ARG A 198 -7.17 -34.48 -4.50
N ILE A 199 -6.74 -33.58 -3.62
CA ILE A 199 -6.39 -32.19 -3.93
C ILE A 199 -4.92 -31.98 -3.62
N ILE A 200 -4.17 -31.35 -4.56
CA ILE A 200 -2.82 -30.86 -4.32
C ILE A 200 -2.86 -29.34 -4.36
N VAL A 201 -2.45 -28.70 -3.26
CA VAL A 201 -2.43 -27.23 -3.13
C VAL A 201 -1.01 -26.75 -3.42
N LEU A 202 -0.83 -26.01 -4.53
CA LEU A 202 0.45 -25.45 -4.94
C LEU A 202 0.46 -23.93 -4.75
N PRO A 203 1.19 -23.38 -3.76
CA PRO A 203 1.44 -21.95 -3.66
C PRO A 203 2.38 -21.46 -4.76
N PHE A 204 1.91 -20.59 -5.65
CA PHE A 204 2.76 -19.94 -6.66
C PHE A 204 3.40 -18.68 -6.06
N PHE A 205 4.43 -18.90 -5.22
CA PHE A 205 5.14 -17.89 -4.44
C PHE A 205 6.64 -18.12 -4.46
N LEU A 206 7.42 -17.02 -4.42
CA LEU A 206 8.88 -17.12 -4.35
C LEU A 206 9.37 -17.40 -2.93
N PHE A 207 8.78 -16.79 -1.92
CA PHE A 207 9.28 -16.80 -0.54
C PHE A 207 8.16 -17.09 0.44
N ASP A 208 8.53 -17.55 1.64
CA ASP A 208 7.61 -17.70 2.77
C ASP A 208 7.07 -16.33 3.20
N GLY A 209 6.07 -16.37 4.05
CA GLY A 209 5.44 -15.19 4.63
C GLY A 209 4.01 -15.46 5.05
N VAL A 210 3.37 -14.44 5.61
CA VAL A 210 2.01 -14.53 6.14
C VAL A 210 1.01 -15.12 5.14
N LEU A 211 1.16 -14.85 3.84
CA LEU A 211 0.23 -15.34 2.82
C LEU A 211 0.40 -16.84 2.58
N VAL A 212 1.63 -17.34 2.49
CA VAL A 212 1.93 -18.77 2.32
C VAL A 212 1.48 -19.56 3.55
N LYS A 213 1.77 -19.05 4.75
CA LYS A 213 1.31 -19.65 6.02
C LYS A 213 -0.22 -19.77 6.08
N ARG A 214 -0.96 -18.75 5.58
CA ARG A 214 -2.42 -18.79 5.46
C ARG A 214 -2.93 -19.81 4.45
N ILE A 215 -2.22 -20.02 3.35
CA ILE A 215 -2.56 -21.05 2.35
C ILE A 215 -2.48 -22.42 2.99
N TYR A 216 -1.39 -22.73 3.68
CA TYR A 216 -1.21 -24.01 4.35
C TYR A 216 -2.24 -24.22 5.47
N ALA A 217 -2.50 -23.21 6.29
CA ALA A 217 -3.55 -23.30 7.32
C ALA A 217 -4.95 -23.56 6.72
N ALA A 218 -5.25 -23.00 5.54
CA ALA A 218 -6.51 -23.27 4.86
C ALA A 218 -6.58 -24.70 4.28
N ALA A 219 -5.46 -25.24 3.78
CA ALA A 219 -5.36 -26.63 3.35
C ALA A 219 -5.52 -27.62 4.52
N ASP A 220 -4.90 -27.32 5.67
CA ASP A 220 -5.02 -28.11 6.89
C ASP A 220 -6.47 -28.13 7.40
N ALA A 221 -7.13 -26.98 7.43
CA ALA A 221 -8.54 -26.87 7.81
C ALA A 221 -9.47 -27.65 6.85
N LEU A 222 -9.14 -27.73 5.55
CA LEU A 222 -9.88 -28.59 4.62
C LEU A 222 -9.65 -30.07 4.93
N ARG A 223 -8.41 -30.49 5.19
CA ARG A 223 -8.04 -31.86 5.53
C ARG A 223 -8.78 -32.36 6.78
N GLU A 224 -8.90 -31.51 7.80
CA GLU A 224 -9.65 -31.83 9.02
C GLU A 224 -11.15 -31.98 8.78
N ARG A 225 -11.72 -31.14 7.91
CA ARG A 225 -13.16 -31.12 7.62
C ARG A 225 -13.60 -32.25 6.71
N GLU A 226 -12.75 -32.67 5.77
CA GLU A 226 -13.06 -33.67 4.73
C GLU A 226 -12.09 -34.86 4.83
N PRO A 227 -12.20 -35.74 5.87
CA PRO A 227 -11.24 -36.82 6.11
C PRO A 227 -11.17 -37.89 4.99
N ALA A 228 -12.21 -37.97 4.15
CA ALA A 228 -12.24 -38.89 3.00
C ALA A 228 -11.47 -38.35 1.78
N LEU A 229 -11.17 -37.06 1.76
CA LEU A 229 -10.44 -36.38 0.70
C LEU A 229 -8.96 -36.28 1.08
N GLU A 230 -8.07 -36.79 0.24
CA GLU A 230 -6.65 -36.56 0.47
C GLU A 230 -6.25 -35.15 0.04
N VAL A 231 -5.75 -34.34 0.98
CA VAL A 231 -5.28 -32.97 0.73
C VAL A 231 -3.78 -32.91 0.96
N LEU A 232 -3.00 -32.69 -0.10
CA LEU A 232 -1.56 -32.53 -0.06
C LEU A 232 -1.19 -31.05 -0.25
N SER A 233 -0.17 -30.59 0.47
CA SER A 233 0.38 -29.25 0.33
C SER A 233 1.74 -29.34 -0.33
N ALA A 234 1.86 -28.78 -1.55
CA ALA A 234 3.14 -28.66 -2.25
C ALA A 234 3.94 -27.46 -1.70
N GLY A 235 5.25 -27.52 -1.79
CA GLY A 235 6.13 -26.42 -1.42
C GLY A 235 5.99 -25.22 -2.36
N TYR A 236 6.29 -24.03 -1.86
CA TYR A 236 6.53 -22.83 -2.70
C TYR A 236 7.93 -22.89 -3.32
N PHE A 237 8.31 -21.93 -4.18
CA PHE A 237 9.53 -22.02 -4.97
C PHE A 237 10.81 -21.87 -4.14
N GLY A 238 10.89 -20.88 -3.27
CA GLY A 238 12.05 -20.64 -2.42
C GLY A 238 13.30 -20.16 -3.15
N ALA A 239 14.42 -20.18 -2.45
CA ALA A 239 15.75 -19.95 -3.02
C ALA A 239 16.22 -21.20 -3.79
N HIS A 240 15.76 -21.33 -5.04
CA HIS A 240 16.04 -22.50 -5.88
C HIS A 240 17.00 -22.16 -7.03
N PRO A 241 17.90 -23.09 -7.48
CA PRO A 241 18.79 -22.86 -8.61
C PRO A 241 18.08 -22.38 -9.87
N TYR A 242 16.93 -22.94 -10.22
CA TYR A 242 16.16 -22.52 -11.39
C TYR A 242 15.68 -21.06 -11.29
N VAL A 243 15.29 -20.62 -10.11
CA VAL A 243 14.92 -19.20 -9.89
C VAL A 243 16.11 -18.29 -10.11
N ALA A 244 17.28 -18.68 -9.61
CA ALA A 244 18.53 -17.93 -9.81
C ALA A 244 18.93 -17.87 -11.29
N ASP A 245 18.85 -18.98 -12.02
CA ASP A 245 19.16 -19.04 -13.44
C ASP A 245 18.24 -18.14 -14.26
N VAL A 246 16.93 -18.16 -13.96
CA VAL A 246 15.97 -17.27 -14.63
C VAL A 246 16.28 -15.80 -14.33
N MET A 247 16.68 -15.43 -13.12
CA MET A 247 17.08 -14.05 -12.81
C MET A 247 18.30 -13.61 -13.62
N ILE A 248 19.30 -14.46 -13.77
CA ILE A 248 20.49 -14.19 -14.59
C ILE A 248 20.09 -14.04 -16.06
N GLU A 249 19.22 -14.90 -16.57
CA GLU A 249 18.71 -14.80 -17.93
C GLU A 249 17.95 -13.49 -18.15
N ARG A 250 17.08 -13.06 -17.21
CA ARG A 250 16.38 -11.76 -17.28
C ARG A 250 17.33 -10.57 -17.29
N ALA A 251 18.46 -10.66 -16.57
CA ALA A 251 19.49 -9.63 -16.61
C ALA A 251 20.16 -9.55 -17.98
N ARG A 252 20.53 -10.70 -18.57
CA ARG A 252 21.12 -10.78 -19.92
C ARG A 252 20.15 -10.27 -21.00
N GLU A 253 18.89 -10.70 -20.95
CA GLU A 253 17.85 -10.20 -21.86
C GLU A 253 17.69 -8.68 -21.79
N ALA A 254 17.78 -8.09 -20.58
CA ALA A 254 17.71 -6.65 -20.41
C ALA A 254 18.88 -5.94 -21.10
N ILE A 255 20.12 -6.39 -20.88
CA ILE A 255 21.34 -5.85 -21.50
C ILE A 255 21.28 -5.97 -23.03
N GLU A 256 20.77 -7.07 -23.54
CA GLU A 256 20.65 -7.33 -24.98
C GLU A 256 19.46 -6.64 -25.64
N GLY A 257 18.65 -5.88 -24.88
CA GLY A 257 17.44 -5.23 -25.38
C GLY A 257 16.31 -6.16 -25.77
N ARG A 258 16.32 -7.39 -25.26
CA ARG A 258 15.32 -8.45 -25.49
C ARG A 258 14.31 -8.61 -24.35
N ALA A 259 14.46 -7.85 -23.27
CA ALA A 259 13.54 -7.92 -22.14
C ALA A 259 12.12 -7.58 -22.59
N ALA A 260 11.20 -8.51 -22.41
CA ALA A 260 9.80 -8.37 -22.79
C ALA A 260 8.89 -8.59 -21.59
N MET A 261 8.38 -7.52 -21.00
CA MET A 261 7.14 -7.58 -20.24
C MET A 261 5.96 -7.67 -21.22
N ASN A 262 4.80 -8.17 -20.77
CA ASN A 262 3.61 -8.25 -21.62
C ASN A 262 3.01 -6.85 -21.88
N CYS A 263 3.78 -6.00 -22.56
CA CYS A 263 3.43 -4.59 -22.81
C CYS A 263 2.24 -4.44 -23.73
N THR A 264 1.91 -5.46 -24.53
CA THR A 264 0.75 -5.48 -25.42
C THR A 264 -0.57 -5.65 -24.69
N LEU A 265 -0.55 -6.13 -23.44
CA LEU A 265 -1.71 -6.24 -22.54
C LEU A 265 -1.53 -5.42 -21.26
N CYS A 266 -0.61 -4.47 -21.26
CA CYS A 266 -0.39 -3.59 -20.11
C CYS A 266 -1.47 -2.51 -20.03
N LYS A 267 -2.28 -2.51 -18.98
CA LYS A 267 -3.37 -1.57 -18.75
C LYS A 267 -2.93 -0.09 -18.67
N TYR A 268 -1.66 0.19 -18.42
CA TYR A 268 -1.10 1.54 -18.46
C TYR A 268 -0.73 2.01 -19.87
N ARG A 269 -0.69 1.12 -20.85
CA ARG A 269 -0.28 1.41 -22.23
C ARG A 269 -1.39 1.24 -23.26
N VAL A 270 -2.27 0.28 -23.06
CA VAL A 270 -3.35 -0.08 -23.98
C VAL A 270 -4.69 -0.19 -23.25
N GLN A 271 -5.77 0.03 -23.99
CA GLN A 271 -7.12 -0.12 -23.44
C GLN A 271 -7.40 -1.58 -23.11
N ILE A 272 -7.59 -1.88 -21.84
CA ILE A 272 -8.05 -3.18 -21.36
C ILE A 272 -9.45 -3.00 -20.80
N VAL A 273 -10.34 -3.93 -21.12
CA VAL A 273 -11.75 -3.90 -20.68
C VAL A 273 -11.86 -3.72 -19.17
N GLY A 274 -12.52 -2.64 -18.75
CA GLY A 274 -12.70 -2.27 -17.34
C GLY A 274 -11.52 -1.54 -16.69
N PHE A 275 -10.45 -1.22 -17.47
CA PHE A 275 -9.28 -0.49 -17.01
C PHE A 275 -8.91 0.69 -17.92
N GLU A 276 -9.85 1.15 -18.72
CA GLU A 276 -9.65 2.17 -19.76
C GLU A 276 -9.11 3.49 -19.20
N ALA A 277 -9.52 3.85 -17.99
CA ALA A 277 -9.08 5.06 -17.31
C ALA A 277 -7.60 5.05 -16.89
N GLN A 278 -6.93 3.90 -16.93
CA GLN A 278 -5.54 3.77 -16.50
C GLN A 278 -4.52 3.95 -17.64
N VAL A 279 -4.98 4.06 -18.87
CA VAL A 279 -4.10 4.28 -20.03
C VAL A 279 -3.48 5.67 -19.96
N GLY A 280 -2.17 5.72 -20.00
CA GLY A 280 -1.42 6.98 -19.95
C GLY A 280 -1.26 7.56 -18.54
N GLU A 281 -1.72 6.88 -17.49
CA GLU A 281 -1.39 7.29 -16.13
C GLU A 281 0.14 7.37 -15.94
N PRO A 282 0.63 8.47 -15.35
CA PRO A 282 2.06 8.63 -15.13
C PRO A 282 2.58 7.51 -14.22
N GLN A 283 3.72 6.94 -14.58
CA GLN A 283 4.45 6.02 -13.70
C GLN A 283 5.01 6.82 -12.52
N GLN A 284 4.34 6.72 -11.39
CA GLN A 284 4.77 7.34 -10.13
C GLN A 284 5.00 6.26 -9.09
N ALA A 285 6.20 6.24 -8.53
CA ALA A 285 6.51 5.35 -7.41
C ALA A 285 5.60 5.70 -6.22
N HIS A 286 4.68 4.81 -5.91
CA HIS A 286 3.76 4.99 -4.78
C HIS A 286 4.51 4.91 -3.45
N HIS A 287 5.71 4.36 -3.45
CA HIS A 287 6.51 4.01 -2.28
C HIS A 287 7.76 4.87 -2.08
N MET A 288 8.12 5.77 -3.01
CA MET A 288 9.28 6.67 -2.85
C MET A 288 9.22 7.55 -1.60
N GLN A 289 8.04 7.75 -1.02
CA GLN A 289 7.85 8.51 0.21
C GLN A 289 8.07 7.69 1.50
N VAL A 290 8.24 6.37 1.42
CA VAL A 290 8.27 5.48 2.58
C VAL A 290 9.66 4.88 2.86
N SER A 291 10.49 4.65 1.85
CA SER A 291 11.68 3.81 1.97
C SER A 291 12.96 4.52 2.43
N GLY A 292 13.08 5.81 2.32
CA GLY A 292 14.36 6.49 2.66
C GLY A 292 14.36 7.23 3.99
N LEU A 293 13.20 7.64 4.50
CA LEU A 293 13.11 8.50 5.69
C LEU A 293 13.05 7.72 7.00
N LEU A 294 12.45 6.53 7.01
CA LEU A 294 12.27 5.73 8.25
C LEU A 294 13.59 5.14 8.75
N GLU A 295 14.51 4.76 7.85
CA GLU A 295 15.82 4.25 8.27
C GLU A 295 16.79 5.35 8.74
N LYS A 296 16.78 6.51 8.07
CA LYS A 296 17.58 7.66 8.53
C LYS A 296 17.12 8.19 9.87
N VAL A 297 15.82 8.17 10.14
CA VAL A 297 15.27 8.56 11.45
C VAL A 297 15.59 7.48 12.51
N GLY A 298 15.46 6.20 12.20
CA GLY A 298 15.79 5.10 13.12
C GLY A 298 17.28 4.94 13.39
N LEU A 299 18.16 5.27 12.44
CA LEU A 299 19.62 5.30 12.63
C LEU A 299 20.05 6.53 13.44
N LEU A 300 19.44 7.69 13.18
CA LEU A 300 19.68 8.91 13.97
C LEU A 300 19.18 8.77 15.42
N GLU A 301 18.07 8.05 15.66
CA GLU A 301 17.63 7.73 17.03
C GLU A 301 18.56 6.73 17.72
N LYS A 302 19.14 5.75 17.01
CA LYS A 302 20.12 4.82 17.58
C LYS A 302 21.46 5.49 17.85
N GLU A 303 21.92 6.37 17.00
CA GLU A 303 23.14 7.16 17.24
C GLU A 303 22.93 8.20 18.34
N SER A 304 21.72 8.80 18.44
CA SER A 304 21.35 9.72 19.52
C SER A 304 21.21 9.01 20.88
N LEU A 305 20.77 7.75 20.92
CA LEU A 305 20.66 6.96 22.14
C LEU A 305 22.02 6.41 22.63
N MET A 306 23.02 6.32 21.76
CA MET A 306 24.38 5.91 22.15
C MET A 306 25.32 7.07 22.48
N SER A 307 24.96 8.31 22.16
CA SER A 307 25.78 9.51 22.43
C SER A 307 25.30 10.38 23.59
N ASN A 308 24.18 10.07 24.23
CA ASN A 308 23.64 10.86 25.35
C ASN A 308 23.85 10.20 26.73
N VAL A 309 25.10 10.10 27.13
CA VAL A 309 25.48 10.40 28.53
C VAL A 309 26.17 11.76 28.47
N ASP A 310 25.52 12.77 29.06
CA ASP A 310 25.91 14.18 29.19
C ASP A 310 25.68 15.10 27.96
N ASN A 311 24.56 15.81 27.89
CA ASN A 311 24.43 17.25 28.01
C ASN A 311 23.05 17.76 27.54
N ASN A 312 22.42 18.45 28.47
CA ASN A 312 21.17 19.20 28.37
C ASN A 312 21.32 20.35 27.33
N SER A 313 20.80 20.16 26.11
CA SER A 313 20.40 21.26 25.23
C SER A 313 19.37 20.73 24.18
N ALA A 314 18.12 21.20 24.32
CA ALA A 314 17.06 20.92 23.37
C ALA A 314 17.42 21.45 21.97
N SER A 315 17.73 20.57 21.02
CA SER A 315 17.84 20.92 19.62
C SER A 315 16.45 21.19 19.07
N LYS A 316 16.18 22.45 18.69
CA LYS A 316 14.97 22.87 17.97
C LYS A 316 14.94 22.17 16.61
N VAL A 317 13.93 21.32 16.39
CA VAL A 317 13.61 20.78 15.05
C VAL A 317 12.94 21.90 14.27
N ALA A 318 13.61 22.44 13.26
CA ALA A 318 13.01 23.44 12.35
C ALA A 318 11.88 22.80 11.54
N PHE A 319 10.68 23.38 11.58
CA PHE A 319 9.54 22.93 10.78
C PHE A 319 9.66 23.47 9.37
N ALA A 320 9.77 22.58 8.37
CA ALA A 320 9.70 22.96 6.96
C ALA A 320 8.23 23.15 6.53
N ALA A 321 7.95 24.22 5.77
CA ALA A 321 6.63 24.46 5.19
C ALA A 321 6.24 23.34 4.21
N TYR A 322 4.93 23.09 4.08
CA TYR A 322 4.43 22.12 3.11
C TYR A 322 4.73 22.55 1.67
N LEU A 323 5.47 21.73 0.95
CA LEU A 323 5.76 21.92 -0.48
C LEU A 323 4.93 20.92 -1.30
N PRO A 324 3.95 21.37 -2.09
CA PRO A 324 3.19 20.48 -2.98
C PRO A 324 4.08 19.95 -4.10
N HIS A 325 3.79 18.72 -4.56
CA HIS A 325 4.40 18.21 -5.80
C HIS A 325 4.10 19.15 -6.98
N PRO A 326 5.00 19.31 -7.99
CA PRO A 326 4.79 20.23 -9.11
C PRO A 326 3.44 20.06 -9.83
N ILE A 327 2.96 18.83 -10.02
CA ILE A 327 1.62 18.55 -10.60
C ILE A 327 0.51 19.02 -9.67
N GLU A 328 0.64 18.79 -8.36
CA GLU A 328 -0.31 19.27 -7.35
C GLU A 328 -0.34 20.81 -7.34
N ALA A 329 0.83 21.45 -7.39
CA ALA A 329 0.95 22.91 -7.47
C ALA A 329 0.28 23.49 -8.73
N GLU A 330 0.49 22.86 -9.89
CA GLU A 330 -0.15 23.27 -11.15
C GLU A 330 -1.67 23.06 -11.08
N SER A 331 -2.14 21.96 -10.52
CA SER A 331 -3.56 21.72 -10.28
C SER A 331 -4.18 22.82 -9.42
N PHE A 332 -3.51 23.22 -8.33
CA PHE A 332 -3.99 24.32 -7.49
C PHE A 332 -3.95 25.68 -8.19
N ARG A 333 -2.97 25.92 -9.07
CA ARG A 333 -2.93 27.13 -9.90
C ARG A 333 -4.16 27.20 -10.82
N ILE A 334 -4.51 26.07 -11.47
CA ILE A 334 -5.71 25.95 -12.31
C ILE A 334 -6.98 26.16 -11.49
N ILE A 335 -7.09 25.53 -10.33
CA ILE A 335 -8.23 25.65 -9.44
C ILE A 335 -8.39 27.09 -8.94
N ALA A 336 -7.29 27.73 -8.55
CA ALA A 336 -7.32 29.12 -8.08
C ALA A 336 -7.78 30.09 -9.17
N ALA A 337 -7.41 29.85 -10.44
CA ALA A 337 -7.83 30.65 -11.59
C ALA A 337 -9.24 30.31 -12.10
N GLY A 338 -9.74 29.10 -11.82
CA GLY A 338 -11.00 28.57 -12.37
C GLY A 338 -12.28 29.12 -11.73
N ARG A 339 -12.17 29.88 -10.62
CA ARG A 339 -13.31 30.44 -9.88
C ARG A 339 -12.91 31.72 -9.15
N ASP A 340 -13.87 32.62 -8.94
CA ASP A 340 -13.74 33.71 -7.96
C ASP A 340 -13.90 33.21 -6.52
N TRP A 341 -12.83 33.31 -5.75
CA TRP A 341 -12.75 32.87 -4.36
C TRP A 341 -13.00 33.99 -3.34
N SER A 342 -13.23 35.21 -3.78
CA SER A 342 -13.37 36.41 -2.90
C SER A 342 -14.55 36.34 -1.96
N SER A 343 -15.56 35.53 -2.28
CA SER A 343 -16.73 35.29 -1.44
C SER A 343 -16.49 34.35 -0.25
N PHE A 344 -15.35 33.68 -0.21
CA PHE A 344 -15.01 32.73 0.87
C PHE A 344 -13.97 33.34 1.83
N PRO A 345 -14.09 33.05 3.14
CA PRO A 345 -13.07 33.46 4.10
C PRO A 345 -11.69 32.88 3.77
N PRO A 346 -10.62 33.70 3.86
CA PRO A 346 -9.26 33.25 3.51
C PRO A 346 -8.80 31.97 4.23
N GLU A 347 -9.19 31.79 5.49
CA GLU A 347 -8.86 30.65 6.32
C GLU A 347 -9.50 29.33 5.82
N GLN A 348 -10.53 29.39 4.97
CA GLN A 348 -11.20 28.23 4.42
C GLN A 348 -10.63 27.80 3.07
N LEU A 349 -9.84 28.66 2.40
CA LEU A 349 -9.42 28.46 1.00
C LEU A 349 -8.62 27.18 0.80
N THR A 350 -7.73 26.83 1.72
CA THR A 350 -6.97 25.56 1.63
C THR A 350 -7.91 24.36 1.60
N ALA A 351 -8.90 24.32 2.48
CA ALA A 351 -9.87 23.23 2.55
C ALA A 351 -10.75 23.17 1.29
N LEU A 352 -11.25 24.33 0.83
CA LEU A 352 -12.13 24.44 -0.33
C LEU A 352 -11.43 24.05 -1.62
N GLN A 353 -10.24 24.59 -1.90
CA GLN A 353 -9.47 24.29 -3.11
C GLN A 353 -9.04 22.83 -3.14
N ARG A 354 -8.67 22.26 -1.99
CA ARG A 354 -8.34 20.83 -1.89
C ARG A 354 -9.57 19.95 -2.10
N LEU A 355 -10.74 20.39 -1.70
CA LEU A 355 -11.97 19.65 -1.98
C LEU A 355 -12.26 19.63 -3.49
N VAL A 356 -12.09 20.76 -4.20
CA VAL A 356 -12.19 20.80 -5.67
C VAL A 356 -11.18 19.87 -6.31
N HIS A 357 -9.93 19.90 -5.86
CA HIS A 357 -8.89 18.99 -6.35
C HIS A 357 -9.27 17.50 -6.18
N THR A 358 -9.86 17.13 -5.03
CA THR A 358 -10.24 15.75 -4.71
C THR A 358 -11.49 15.29 -5.48
N SER A 359 -12.46 16.20 -5.68
CA SER A 359 -13.75 15.87 -6.30
C SER A 359 -13.78 16.10 -7.82
N GLY A 360 -12.86 16.91 -8.36
CA GLY A 360 -12.93 17.38 -9.74
C GLY A 360 -14.12 18.32 -10.00
N ASP A 361 -14.75 18.87 -8.95
CA ASP A 361 -16.03 19.56 -9.05
C ASP A 361 -16.01 20.89 -8.26
N PHE A 362 -16.09 22.00 -8.95
CA PHE A 362 -16.16 23.34 -8.35
C PHE A 362 -17.42 23.60 -7.56
N GLU A 363 -18.52 22.91 -7.87
CA GLU A 363 -19.80 23.08 -7.15
C GLU A 363 -19.78 22.39 -5.79
N ALA A 364 -18.82 21.49 -5.54
CA ALA A 364 -18.70 20.79 -4.25
C ALA A 364 -18.52 21.73 -3.06
N VAL A 365 -17.88 22.89 -3.27
CA VAL A 365 -17.62 23.87 -2.21
C VAL A 365 -18.87 24.64 -1.78
N ASN A 366 -19.88 24.77 -2.64
CA ASN A 366 -21.11 25.50 -2.33
C ASN A 366 -21.95 24.81 -1.23
N ASP A 367 -21.80 23.50 -1.11
CA ASP A 367 -22.53 22.70 -0.12
C ASP A 367 -21.83 22.65 1.25
N LEU A 368 -20.55 23.06 1.32
CA LEU A 368 -19.79 23.01 2.57
C LEU A 368 -20.27 24.03 3.59
N TYR A 369 -20.25 23.61 4.83
CA TYR A 369 -20.58 24.43 5.99
C TYR A 369 -19.45 24.34 7.02
N PHE A 370 -18.95 25.50 7.42
CA PHE A 370 -17.99 25.67 8.51
C PHE A 370 -18.66 26.43 9.64
N SER A 371 -18.65 25.91 10.86
CA SER A 371 -19.01 26.73 12.01
C SER A 371 -17.96 27.79 12.27
N ALA A 372 -18.31 28.88 12.94
CA ALA A 372 -17.36 29.93 13.31
C ALA A 372 -16.14 29.34 14.03
N GLY A 373 -14.94 29.69 13.58
CA GLY A 373 -13.68 29.26 14.14
C GLY A 373 -13.36 27.76 13.92
N ALA A 374 -14.07 27.02 13.04
CA ALA A 374 -13.85 25.58 12.86
C ALA A 374 -12.45 25.26 12.35
N ILE A 375 -11.92 26.02 11.39
CA ILE A 375 -10.56 25.85 10.85
C ILE A 375 -9.52 26.12 11.95
N GLU A 376 -9.62 27.24 12.64
CA GLU A 376 -8.69 27.62 13.71
C GLU A 376 -8.68 26.62 14.86
N ASN A 377 -9.86 26.16 15.30
CA ASN A 377 -9.97 25.13 16.33
C ASN A 377 -9.39 23.78 15.85
N GLY A 378 -9.60 23.41 14.59
CA GLY A 378 -9.03 22.21 14.00
C GLY A 378 -7.49 22.25 13.98
N ILE A 379 -6.90 23.34 13.51
CA ILE A 379 -5.45 23.54 13.50
C ILE A 379 -4.89 23.49 14.93
N ARG A 380 -5.51 24.23 15.86
CA ARG A 380 -5.11 24.23 17.27
C ARG A 380 -5.19 22.84 17.90
N ALA A 381 -6.21 22.06 17.57
CA ALA A 381 -6.37 20.70 18.07
C ALA A 381 -5.29 19.77 17.51
N LEU A 382 -4.94 19.86 16.22
CA LEU A 382 -3.84 19.10 15.63
C LEU A 382 -2.50 19.39 16.29
N LEU A 383 -2.25 20.64 16.68
CA LEU A 383 -1.01 21.04 17.34
C LEU A 383 -0.95 20.67 18.83
N ARG A 384 -2.09 20.61 19.52
CA ARG A 384 -2.16 20.34 20.97
C ARG A 384 -2.49 18.89 21.30
N CYS A 385 -3.60 18.37 20.78
CA CYS A 385 -4.12 17.05 21.13
C CYS A 385 -3.49 15.95 20.26
N ARG A 386 -3.16 16.30 19.02
CA ARG A 386 -2.49 15.40 18.04
C ARG A 386 -3.22 14.08 17.84
N ARG A 387 -4.56 14.09 17.88
CA ARG A 387 -5.38 12.88 17.73
C ARG A 387 -6.52 13.09 16.76
N VAL A 388 -6.67 12.13 15.84
CA VAL A 388 -7.76 12.08 14.86
C VAL A 388 -8.40 10.70 14.89
N ALA A 389 -9.69 10.60 15.24
CA ALA A 389 -10.47 9.38 15.07
C ALA A 389 -11.35 9.45 13.84
N VAL A 390 -11.48 8.32 13.16
CA VAL A 390 -12.26 8.19 11.93
C VAL A 390 -13.28 7.06 12.05
N ASP A 391 -14.37 7.15 11.27
CA ASP A 391 -15.44 6.15 11.26
C ASP A 391 -15.08 4.87 10.50
N VAL A 392 -14.26 4.97 9.45
CA VAL A 392 -13.83 3.84 8.62
C VAL A 392 -12.35 3.94 8.22
N THR A 393 -11.73 2.80 7.95
CA THR A 393 -10.31 2.72 7.52
C THR A 393 -10.03 3.46 6.22
N MET A 394 -11.02 3.63 5.33
CA MET A 394 -10.87 4.38 4.09
C MET A 394 -10.56 5.87 4.35
N VAL A 395 -11.18 6.50 5.36
CA VAL A 395 -10.83 7.88 5.78
C VAL A 395 -9.39 7.91 6.30
N GLN A 396 -9.01 6.96 7.17
CA GLN A 396 -7.67 6.88 7.73
C GLN A 396 -6.60 6.71 6.65
N SER A 397 -6.85 5.85 5.65
CA SER A 397 -5.94 5.62 4.52
C SER A 397 -5.78 6.84 3.60
N GLY A 398 -6.77 7.75 3.58
CA GLY A 398 -6.72 9.01 2.82
C GLY A 398 -5.92 10.13 3.49
N LEU A 399 -5.48 9.96 4.74
CA LEU A 399 -4.68 10.96 5.44
C LEU A 399 -3.23 10.94 4.96
N LYS A 400 -2.65 12.13 4.74
CA LYS A 400 -1.26 12.29 4.29
C LYS A 400 -0.28 11.87 5.39
N ARG A 401 0.33 10.71 5.23
CA ARG A 401 1.21 10.09 6.22
C ARG A 401 2.39 10.99 6.62
N ALA A 402 3.01 11.67 5.66
CA ALA A 402 4.13 12.59 5.95
C ALA A 402 3.73 13.73 6.92
N LEU A 403 2.50 14.26 6.81
CA LEU A 403 1.99 15.29 7.71
C LEU A 403 1.63 14.72 9.09
N ILE A 404 1.10 13.48 9.14
CA ILE A 404 0.84 12.76 10.40
C ILE A 404 2.14 12.60 11.17
N GLU A 405 3.20 12.14 10.52
CA GLU A 405 4.53 11.93 11.11
C GLU A 405 5.16 13.26 11.52
N GLN A 406 5.13 14.29 10.65
CA GLN A 406 5.70 15.61 10.93
C GLN A 406 5.03 16.30 12.13
N LEU A 407 3.71 16.15 12.28
CA LEU A 407 2.94 16.73 13.39
C LEU A 407 2.83 15.80 14.61
N GLY A 408 3.29 14.55 14.51
CA GLY A 408 3.17 13.55 15.57
C GLY A 408 1.72 13.20 15.91
N ILE A 409 0.87 13.03 14.88
CA ILE A 409 -0.57 12.78 15.05
C ILE A 409 -0.85 11.29 15.23
N GLU A 410 -1.55 10.93 16.31
CA GLU A 410 -2.15 9.61 16.49
C GLU A 410 -3.47 9.52 15.70
N THR A 411 -3.53 8.62 14.72
CA THR A 411 -4.78 8.32 14.01
C THR A 411 -5.40 7.03 14.53
N TRP A 412 -6.71 7.01 14.75
CA TRP A 412 -7.41 5.85 15.29
C TRP A 412 -8.68 5.53 14.51
N CYS A 413 -8.89 4.25 14.22
CA CYS A 413 -10.10 3.71 13.61
C CYS A 413 -10.46 2.38 14.28
N GLY A 414 -11.51 2.38 15.09
CA GLY A 414 -11.95 1.21 15.85
C GLY A 414 -12.94 0.29 15.14
N VAL A 415 -13.28 0.54 13.86
CA VAL A 415 -14.38 -0.16 13.16
C VAL A 415 -14.19 -1.67 13.01
N HIS A 416 -12.94 -2.15 13.08
CA HIS A 416 -12.58 -3.56 12.96
C HIS A 416 -12.13 -4.19 14.29
N ASP A 417 -12.13 -3.45 15.39
CA ASP A 417 -11.75 -3.95 16.69
C ASP A 417 -12.81 -4.92 17.23
N LYS A 418 -12.36 -5.98 17.91
CA LYS A 418 -13.25 -6.98 18.50
C LYS A 418 -14.25 -6.37 19.47
N GLU A 419 -13.81 -5.43 20.30
CA GLU A 419 -14.64 -4.73 21.28
C GLU A 419 -15.71 -3.87 20.60
N THR A 420 -15.43 -3.32 19.41
CA THR A 420 -16.42 -2.58 18.61
C THR A 420 -17.52 -3.49 18.09
N TYR A 421 -17.18 -4.71 17.67
CA TYR A 421 -18.19 -5.70 17.28
C TYR A 421 -19.10 -6.06 18.46
N LEU A 422 -18.52 -6.37 19.62
CA LEU A 422 -19.29 -6.70 20.82
C LEU A 422 -20.18 -5.53 21.27
N MET A 423 -19.67 -4.31 21.24
CA MET A 423 -20.44 -3.11 21.59
C MET A 423 -21.59 -2.87 20.60
N ALA A 424 -21.34 -3.03 19.29
CA ALA A 424 -22.35 -2.87 18.26
C ALA A 424 -23.51 -3.86 18.46
N GLU A 425 -23.19 -5.12 18.72
CA GLU A 425 -24.17 -6.18 18.98
C GLU A 425 -24.95 -5.93 20.27
N ALA A 426 -24.27 -5.63 21.38
CA ALA A 426 -24.88 -5.41 22.69
C ALA A 426 -25.86 -4.21 22.72
N HIS A 427 -25.62 -3.19 21.89
CA HIS A 427 -26.42 -1.97 21.84
C HIS A 427 -27.33 -1.85 20.62
N GLY A 428 -27.30 -2.82 19.69
CA GLY A 428 -28.08 -2.79 18.44
C GLY A 428 -27.73 -1.61 17.52
N ILE A 429 -26.47 -1.18 17.52
CA ILE A 429 -25.96 -0.06 16.71
C ILE A 429 -24.97 -0.54 15.64
N THR A 430 -24.69 0.32 14.64
CA THR A 430 -23.69 -0.02 13.62
C THR A 430 -22.27 -0.02 14.21
N ARG A 431 -21.34 -0.74 13.57
CA ARG A 431 -19.93 -0.75 13.97
C ARG A 431 -19.29 0.64 13.91
N SER A 432 -19.66 1.46 12.92
CA SER A 432 -19.15 2.83 12.83
C SER A 432 -19.64 3.68 14.00
N ALA A 433 -20.93 3.56 14.41
CA ALA A 433 -21.47 4.22 15.60
C ALA A 433 -20.78 3.73 16.89
N ALA A 434 -20.59 2.41 17.03
CA ALA A 434 -19.86 1.82 18.16
C ALA A 434 -18.38 2.27 18.20
N GLY A 435 -17.73 2.40 17.04
CA GLY A 435 -16.39 2.97 16.92
C GLY A 435 -16.32 4.40 17.46
N ILE A 436 -17.28 5.26 17.12
CA ILE A 436 -17.34 6.65 17.66
C ILE A 436 -17.53 6.64 19.18
N ARG A 437 -18.38 5.76 19.73
CA ARG A 437 -18.56 5.64 21.19
C ARG A 437 -17.25 5.22 21.87
N ARG A 438 -16.54 4.27 21.32
CA ARG A 438 -15.22 3.85 21.82
C ARG A 438 -14.16 4.95 21.70
N ALA A 439 -14.21 5.79 20.66
CA ALA A 439 -13.34 6.96 20.53
C ALA A 439 -13.59 7.95 21.69
N TRP A 440 -14.85 8.17 22.03
CA TRP A 440 -15.23 8.97 23.20
C TRP A 440 -14.70 8.40 24.51
N GLU A 441 -14.91 7.11 24.74
CA GLU A 441 -14.43 6.42 25.96
C GLU A 441 -12.90 6.45 26.07
N LYS A 442 -12.19 6.29 24.96
CA LYS A 442 -10.73 6.22 24.93
C LYS A 442 -10.05 7.57 25.05
N PHE A 443 -10.57 8.61 24.39
CA PHE A 443 -9.86 9.88 24.20
C PHE A 443 -10.57 11.08 24.84
N GLY A 444 -11.80 10.92 25.29
CA GLY A 444 -12.57 12.01 25.84
C GLY A 444 -12.74 13.17 24.86
N ASN A 445 -12.43 14.40 25.33
CA ASN A 445 -12.58 15.63 24.53
C ASN A 445 -11.36 15.94 23.65
N ASP A 446 -10.22 15.28 23.87
CA ASP A 446 -8.95 15.61 23.21
C ASP A 446 -8.80 14.91 21.87
N ILE A 447 -9.73 15.15 20.95
CA ILE A 447 -9.81 14.46 19.68
C ILE A 447 -10.50 15.29 18.60
N ILE A 448 -10.08 15.12 17.36
CA ILE A 448 -10.82 15.49 16.15
C ILE A 448 -11.53 14.24 15.63
N LEU A 449 -12.80 14.36 15.28
CA LEU A 449 -13.55 13.31 14.58
C LEU A 449 -13.62 13.63 13.10
N ALA A 450 -13.28 12.63 12.24
CA ALA A 450 -13.45 12.72 10.80
C ALA A 450 -14.31 11.56 10.30
N ILE A 451 -15.57 11.85 10.03
CA ILE A 451 -16.63 10.91 9.64
C ILE A 451 -16.91 11.12 8.15
N GLY A 452 -16.59 10.13 7.32
CA GLY A 452 -16.67 10.23 5.87
C GLY A 452 -17.57 9.19 5.20
N ASP A 453 -18.01 8.17 5.92
CA ASP A 453 -18.79 7.07 5.33
C ASP A 453 -20.17 6.92 5.98
N ALA A 454 -20.23 6.76 7.29
CA ALA A 454 -21.44 6.31 7.96
C ALA A 454 -22.27 7.44 8.57
N PRO A 455 -23.51 7.70 8.09
CA PRO A 455 -24.45 8.62 8.73
C PRO A 455 -24.70 8.29 10.21
N THR A 456 -24.73 7.00 10.56
CA THR A 456 -24.93 6.52 11.94
C THR A 456 -23.79 6.89 12.88
N ALA A 457 -22.58 7.11 12.37
CA ALA A 457 -21.46 7.62 13.15
C ALA A 457 -21.67 9.09 13.56
N ILE A 458 -22.23 9.94 12.66
CA ILE A 458 -22.63 11.31 13.00
C ILE A 458 -23.77 11.31 14.01
N MET A 459 -24.79 10.47 13.81
CA MET A 459 -25.93 10.36 14.74
C MET A 459 -25.46 10.02 16.15
N GLU A 460 -24.54 9.06 16.29
CA GLU A 460 -23.99 8.71 17.59
C GLU A 460 -23.11 9.83 18.18
N ALA A 461 -22.27 10.47 17.37
CA ALA A 461 -21.46 11.62 17.82
C ALA A 461 -22.36 12.77 18.34
N THR A 462 -23.41 13.14 17.59
CA THR A 462 -24.35 14.20 18.01
C THR A 462 -25.14 13.82 19.23
N ARG A 463 -25.54 12.55 19.37
CA ARG A 463 -26.18 12.03 20.58
C ARG A 463 -25.26 12.16 21.80
N LEU A 464 -24.01 11.72 21.71
CA LEU A 464 -23.03 11.80 22.80
C LEU A 464 -22.73 13.26 23.19
N ILE A 465 -22.65 14.18 22.22
CA ILE A 465 -22.45 15.61 22.44
C ILE A 465 -23.65 16.22 23.25
N ARG A 466 -24.88 15.83 22.93
CA ARG A 466 -26.08 16.38 23.56
C ARG A 466 -26.39 15.75 24.92
N GLU A 467 -26.32 14.41 24.97
CA GLU A 467 -26.79 13.65 26.15
C GLU A 467 -25.68 13.42 27.17
N HIS A 468 -24.41 13.29 26.71
CA HIS A 468 -23.27 12.99 27.58
C HIS A 468 -22.26 14.12 27.70
N SER A 469 -22.63 15.33 27.24
CA SER A 469 -21.78 16.51 27.31
C SER A 469 -20.38 16.34 26.69
N TRP A 470 -20.25 15.45 25.69
CA TRP A 470 -18.99 15.26 24.96
C TRP A 470 -18.63 16.54 24.17
N ARG A 471 -17.36 16.93 24.20
CA ARG A 471 -16.88 18.16 23.56
C ARG A 471 -15.60 17.87 22.75
N PRO A 472 -15.68 17.07 21.65
CA PRO A 472 -14.53 16.89 20.76
C PRO A 472 -14.09 18.26 20.23
N GLN A 473 -12.79 18.39 19.94
CA GLN A 473 -12.19 19.66 19.50
C GLN A 473 -12.72 20.12 18.14
N LEU A 474 -13.07 19.17 17.27
CA LEU A 474 -13.70 19.41 15.96
C LEU A 474 -14.43 18.13 15.51
N VAL A 475 -15.58 18.29 14.88
CA VAL A 475 -16.29 17.23 14.17
C VAL A 475 -16.33 17.56 12.67
N ILE A 476 -15.69 16.74 11.85
CA ILE A 476 -15.78 16.76 10.40
C ILE A 476 -16.75 15.65 9.99
N GLY A 477 -17.94 16.02 9.51
CA GLY A 477 -19.01 15.08 9.18
C GLY A 477 -19.43 15.22 7.72
N LEU A 478 -18.84 14.41 6.83
CA LEU A 478 -19.04 14.48 5.39
C LEU A 478 -19.42 13.11 4.77
N PRO A 479 -20.32 12.33 5.40
CA PRO A 479 -20.70 11.03 4.83
C PRO A 479 -21.40 11.19 3.51
N VAL A 480 -21.32 10.15 2.67
CA VAL A 480 -22.07 10.01 1.42
C VAL A 480 -23.25 9.05 1.63
N GLY A 481 -24.37 9.28 0.97
CA GLY A 481 -25.48 8.33 0.99
C GLY A 481 -26.86 8.96 0.81
N PHE A 482 -27.87 8.09 0.78
CA PHE A 482 -29.26 8.48 0.51
C PHE A 482 -30.18 8.25 1.71
N VAL A 483 -29.79 7.41 2.67
CA VAL A 483 -30.61 7.06 3.86
C VAL A 483 -30.02 7.73 5.10
N GLY A 484 -30.74 8.66 5.70
CA GLY A 484 -30.32 9.34 6.93
C GLY A 484 -29.15 10.34 6.79
N THR A 485 -28.57 10.47 5.59
CA THR A 485 -27.37 11.28 5.35
C THR A 485 -27.67 12.79 5.42
N ARG A 486 -28.77 13.24 4.83
CA ARG A 486 -29.18 14.65 4.90
C ARG A 486 -29.52 15.03 6.34
N GLU A 487 -30.32 14.21 6.98
CA GLU A 487 -30.82 14.40 8.33
C GLU A 487 -29.67 14.51 9.34
N CYS A 488 -28.72 13.58 9.29
CA CYS A 488 -27.59 13.61 10.24
C CYS A 488 -26.66 14.81 10.04
N LYS A 489 -26.44 15.25 8.80
CA LYS A 489 -25.68 16.48 8.50
C LYS A 489 -26.40 17.74 8.97
N ASP A 490 -27.71 17.83 8.75
CA ASP A 490 -28.53 18.95 9.24
C ASP A 490 -28.57 18.95 10.77
N GLU A 491 -28.60 17.79 11.41
CA GLU A 491 -28.48 17.67 12.84
C GLU A 491 -27.11 18.12 13.35
N LEU A 492 -26.01 17.72 12.68
CA LEU A 492 -24.66 18.19 13.00
C LEU A 492 -24.55 19.71 12.83
N LYS A 493 -25.14 20.31 11.79
CA LYS A 493 -25.18 21.78 11.62
C LYS A 493 -25.82 22.51 12.80
N ARG A 494 -26.86 21.90 13.40
CA ARG A 494 -27.56 22.47 14.58
C ARG A 494 -26.84 22.19 15.90
N CYS A 495 -25.78 21.39 15.90
CA CYS A 495 -25.03 21.04 17.12
C CYS A 495 -24.05 22.15 17.49
N LEU A 496 -24.55 23.21 18.17
CA LEU A 496 -23.80 24.43 18.47
C LEU A 496 -22.72 24.25 19.54
N GLN A 497 -22.70 23.12 20.24
CA GLN A 497 -21.81 22.85 21.36
C GLN A 497 -20.35 22.57 20.98
N VAL A 498 -20.07 22.27 19.70
CA VAL A 498 -18.73 21.91 19.21
C VAL A 498 -18.42 22.57 17.88
N PRO A 499 -17.17 22.89 17.58
CA PRO A 499 -16.73 23.25 16.23
C PRO A 499 -17.03 22.12 15.25
N ARG A 500 -17.49 22.47 14.04
CA ARG A 500 -17.89 21.46 13.07
C ARG A 500 -17.75 21.93 11.64
N ILE A 501 -17.42 20.96 10.77
CA ILE A 501 -17.37 21.09 9.31
C ILE A 501 -18.25 19.99 8.74
N THR A 502 -19.21 20.34 7.90
CA THR A 502 -20.09 19.38 7.22
C THR A 502 -20.53 19.93 5.87
N ASN A 503 -21.48 19.28 5.21
CA ASN A 503 -22.07 19.78 3.96
C ASN A 503 -23.57 19.55 3.93
N SER A 504 -24.22 20.00 2.86
CA SER A 504 -25.63 19.75 2.60
C SER A 504 -25.82 18.55 1.66
N GLY A 505 -26.99 17.93 1.72
CA GLY A 505 -27.41 16.93 0.75
C GLY A 505 -26.76 15.56 0.93
N THR A 506 -26.68 14.80 -0.16
CA THR A 506 -26.23 13.40 -0.17
C THR A 506 -24.76 13.22 -0.55
N ARG A 507 -24.12 14.26 -1.11
CA ARG A 507 -22.70 14.26 -1.55
C ARG A 507 -21.76 14.22 -0.36
N GLY A 508 -20.58 13.67 -0.55
CA GLY A 508 -19.56 13.53 0.49
C GLY A 508 -18.69 12.30 0.24
N GLY A 509 -18.23 11.68 1.30
CA GLY A 509 -17.48 10.42 1.25
C GLY A 509 -16.17 10.49 2.01
N SER A 510 -15.56 9.32 2.23
CA SER A 510 -14.26 9.19 2.89
C SER A 510 -13.18 10.09 2.31
N PRO A 511 -13.07 10.27 0.96
CA PRO A 511 -12.11 11.21 0.38
C PRO A 511 -12.34 12.67 0.81
N TRP A 512 -13.59 13.11 0.96
CA TRP A 512 -13.91 14.48 1.39
C TRP A 512 -13.48 14.72 2.84
N ALA A 513 -13.80 13.79 3.74
CA ALA A 513 -13.40 13.89 5.15
C ALA A 513 -11.88 13.90 5.31
N ALA A 514 -11.19 12.99 4.63
CA ALA A 514 -9.72 12.93 4.63
C ALA A 514 -9.11 14.22 4.05
N THR A 515 -9.68 14.78 3.00
CA THR A 515 -9.22 16.03 2.38
C THR A 515 -9.30 17.21 3.35
N ILE A 516 -10.37 17.35 4.12
CA ILE A 516 -10.48 18.42 5.12
C ILE A 516 -9.41 18.25 6.22
N VAL A 517 -9.21 17.04 6.73
CA VAL A 517 -8.14 16.78 7.72
C VAL A 517 -6.76 17.11 7.14
N ASN A 518 -6.48 16.70 5.90
CA ASN A 518 -5.22 17.00 5.22
C ASN A 518 -5.00 18.51 5.03
N ALA A 519 -6.07 19.27 4.72
CA ALA A 519 -5.99 20.73 4.61
C ALA A 519 -5.60 21.36 5.95
N LEU A 520 -6.25 20.95 7.04
CA LEU A 520 -5.93 21.43 8.39
C LEU A 520 -4.50 21.09 8.80
N MET A 521 -4.00 19.88 8.45
CA MET A 521 -2.60 19.49 8.73
C MET A 521 -1.60 20.35 7.95
N ILE A 522 -1.90 20.69 6.69
CA ILE A 522 -1.06 21.58 5.87
C ILE A 522 -1.00 22.97 6.48
N ASP A 523 -2.14 23.53 6.85
CA ASP A 523 -2.21 24.85 7.46
C ASP A 523 -1.47 24.86 8.82
N ALA A 524 -1.58 23.77 9.61
CA ALA A 524 -0.83 23.62 10.86
C ALA A 524 0.69 23.63 10.64
N VAL A 525 1.19 22.89 9.67
CA VAL A 525 2.63 22.84 9.31
C VAL A 525 3.11 24.20 8.83
N ASN A 526 2.34 24.88 7.96
CA ASN A 526 2.70 26.19 7.45
C ASN A 526 2.73 27.27 8.56
N GLN A 527 1.82 27.20 9.55
CA GLN A 527 1.86 28.09 10.71
C GLN A 527 3.11 27.86 11.57
N LEU A 528 3.51 26.61 11.81
CA LEU A 528 4.74 26.31 12.55
C LEU A 528 5.99 26.81 11.81
N ALA A 529 6.08 26.63 10.50
CA ALA A 529 7.19 27.11 9.69
C ALA A 529 7.32 28.64 9.69
N THR A 530 6.20 29.37 9.70
CA THR A 530 6.18 30.84 9.79
C THR A 530 6.64 31.35 11.15
N LEU A 531 6.29 30.63 12.23
CA LEU A 531 6.74 30.99 13.59
C LEU A 531 8.24 30.78 13.78
N ASP A 532 8.82 29.70 13.21
CA ASP A 532 10.26 29.44 13.27
C ASP A 532 11.06 30.54 12.54
N THR A 533 10.61 30.96 11.35
CA THR A 533 11.28 32.03 10.58
C THR A 533 11.22 33.39 11.29
N SER A 534 10.15 33.70 11.98
CA SER A 534 10.02 34.97 12.72
C SER A 534 10.92 35.01 13.97
N LEU A 535 11.12 33.90 14.63
CA LEU A 535 12.02 33.79 15.79
C LEU A 535 13.51 33.89 15.41
N GLU A 536 13.88 33.42 14.22
CA GLU A 536 15.23 33.56 13.68
C GLU A 536 15.58 35.01 13.30
N GLN A 537 14.61 35.76 12.74
CA GLN A 537 14.78 37.16 12.39
C GLN A 537 14.86 38.07 13.62
N ASP A 538 14.09 37.80 14.66
CA ASP A 538 14.17 38.53 15.94
C ASP A 538 15.45 38.22 16.74
N GLY A 539 15.99 37.01 16.60
CA GLY A 539 17.28 36.61 17.16
C GLY A 539 18.48 37.28 16.46
N ALA A 540 18.39 37.47 15.14
CA ALA A 540 19.45 38.13 14.34
C ALA A 540 19.48 39.64 14.51
N ASN A 541 18.39 40.29 14.91
CA ASN A 541 18.30 41.73 15.18
C ASN A 541 18.71 42.10 16.64
N ARG A 542 19.08 41.14 17.49
CA ARG A 542 19.52 41.36 18.89
C ARG A 542 21.01 41.07 19.11
N ILE A 543 21.76 40.79 18.05
CA ILE A 543 23.21 40.73 18.03
C ILE A 543 23.70 41.90 17.16
#